data_b563250094293b7c623ea0c5f2a70b50
#
_entry.id   b563250094293b7c623ea0c5f2a70b50
#
_cell.length_a   1.000
_cell.length_b   1.000
_cell.length_c   1.000
_cell.angle_alpha   90.00
_cell.angle_beta   90.00
_cell.angle_gamma   90.00
#
_symmetry.space_group_name_H-M   'P 1'
#
loop_
_entity.id
_entity.type
_entity.pdbx_description
1 polymer ?
#
loop_
_entity_poly.entity_id
_entity_poly.type
_entity_poly.pdbx_seq_one_letter_code
_entity_poly.pdbx_strand_id
1 'polypeptide(L)'
;MGQLRLKMANRANDGFYSVFFLRKFSKLLTWLAVRVKATPNQVTLISFAIGLYSAFCFTKGSFSQTLLGAVLLQISIIVDCVDGELARYTRKFSKLGAWLDAVTDRVKEYMVFLGLAIGAEKSGEDLWVPALVMMLIQTFRHLSDYNFARTVKLRAESQFLTPVDYAADFDGIVPTEREPKGRLRYWLGKIIQFPIGERWLVISTSAVIGGASFTFTVMPILAAISALVVYRGRIARTLKMERLPSRGILISAQQDSLILKLNFIKRFDWLTPSLLRAIETLLLLWIFIINEQINTVTFIIIFTIVFHHYDNLYRSLQNEKKPVWLSCLGLFIEGRLLLLGIAAFGEWNLSYIAWYFALLFLLTSSLQWVLSHRANKVR
;
A
#
# COMPACT_ATOMS: atom_id res chain seq x y z
N MET A 1 20.11 18.89 23.22
CA MET A 1 18.74 18.96 22.60
C MET A 1 18.58 18.10 21.36
N GLY A 2 19.55 17.96 20.45
CA GLY A 2 19.39 17.16 19.20
C GLY A 2 19.14 15.67 19.41
N GLN A 3 19.83 15.01 20.34
CA GLN A 3 19.66 13.58 20.62
C GLN A 3 18.29 13.24 21.24
N LEU A 4 17.73 14.12 22.07
CA LEU A 4 16.39 13.93 22.65
C LEU A 4 15.30 14.01 21.57
N ARG A 5 15.42 14.97 20.63
CA ARG A 5 14.50 15.08 19.48
C ARG A 5 14.56 13.88 18.55
N LEU A 6 15.72 13.29 18.33
CA LEU A 6 15.88 12.05 17.56
C LEU A 6 15.24 10.83 18.26
N LYS A 7 15.29 10.77 19.60
CA LYS A 7 14.59 9.71 20.35
C LYS A 7 13.06 9.85 20.27
N MET A 8 12.54 11.09 20.25
CA MET A 8 11.10 11.38 20.13
C MET A 8 10.58 11.23 18.70
N ALA A 9 11.44 11.04 17.71
CA ALA A 9 11.05 10.85 16.30
C ALA A 9 10.61 9.41 15.96
N ASN A 10 10.58 8.50 16.92
CA ASN A 10 10.12 7.12 16.71
C ASN A 10 8.58 7.06 16.63
N ARG A 11 8.06 6.14 15.83
CA ARG A 11 6.64 5.76 15.87
C ARG A 11 6.36 4.83 17.03
N ALA A 12 5.28 5.05 17.76
CA ALA A 12 4.86 4.20 18.88
C ALA A 12 4.41 2.79 18.44
N ASN A 13 4.13 2.60 17.15
CA ASN A 13 3.41 1.42 16.64
C ASN A 13 4.20 0.59 15.61
N ASP A 14 5.52 0.72 15.57
CA ASP A 14 6.38 -0.04 14.66
C ASP A 14 6.35 -1.56 14.92
N GLY A 15 6.61 -2.37 13.87
CA GLY A 15 6.78 -3.81 13.96
C GLY A 15 8.05 -4.20 14.72
N PHE A 16 8.18 -5.48 15.05
CA PHE A 16 9.34 -6.02 15.77
C PHE A 16 10.65 -5.77 15.02
N TYR A 17 10.68 -6.14 13.73
CA TYR A 17 11.86 -5.96 12.89
C TYR A 17 12.24 -4.49 12.76
N SER A 18 11.26 -3.61 12.57
CA SER A 18 11.48 -2.17 12.48
C SER A 18 12.12 -1.61 13.75
N VAL A 19 11.62 -1.98 14.94
CA VAL A 19 12.12 -1.46 16.22
C VAL A 19 13.53 -1.96 16.53
N PHE A 20 13.79 -3.26 16.33
CA PHE A 20 15.05 -3.86 16.77
C PHE A 20 16.17 -3.75 15.75
N PHE A 21 15.86 -3.63 14.44
CA PHE A 21 16.84 -3.58 13.37
C PHE A 21 16.79 -2.28 12.59
N LEU A 22 15.71 -1.99 11.89
CA LEU A 22 15.66 -0.87 10.94
C LEU A 22 15.96 0.47 11.62
N ARG A 23 15.37 0.72 12.80
CA ARG A 23 15.54 1.97 13.54
C ARG A 23 16.96 2.22 14.06
N LYS A 24 17.77 1.18 14.19
CA LYS A 24 19.19 1.37 14.57
C LYS A 24 19.97 2.04 13.44
N PHE A 25 19.73 1.58 12.21
CA PHE A 25 20.41 2.11 11.02
C PHE A 25 19.80 3.43 10.54
N SER A 26 18.46 3.54 10.55
CA SER A 26 17.78 4.76 10.08
C SER A 26 18.15 5.99 10.89
N LYS A 27 18.38 5.89 12.22
CA LYS A 27 18.80 7.00 13.06
C LYS A 27 20.11 7.62 12.64
N LEU A 28 21.08 6.78 12.23
CA LEU A 28 22.38 7.27 11.72
C LEU A 28 22.16 8.03 10.41
N LEU A 29 21.36 7.48 9.50
CA LEU A 29 21.03 8.11 8.22
C LEU A 29 20.21 9.39 8.44
N THR A 30 19.27 9.40 9.39
CA THR A 30 18.50 10.61 9.75
C THR A 30 19.42 11.73 10.24
N TRP A 31 20.41 11.41 11.08
CA TRP A 31 21.40 12.39 11.53
C TRP A 31 22.20 12.95 10.35
N LEU A 32 22.61 12.10 9.39
CA LEU A 32 23.28 12.55 8.18
C LEU A 32 22.36 13.42 7.31
N ALA A 33 21.11 13.00 7.10
CA ALA A 33 20.11 13.73 6.33
C ALA A 33 19.85 15.14 6.90
N VAL A 34 19.82 15.27 8.23
CA VAL A 34 19.72 16.59 8.90
C VAL A 34 20.94 17.46 8.60
N ARG A 35 22.15 16.89 8.61
CA ARG A 35 23.39 17.65 8.33
C ARG A 35 23.44 18.19 6.90
N VAL A 36 23.04 17.37 5.93
CA VAL A 36 23.00 17.79 4.52
C VAL A 36 21.74 18.58 4.17
N LYS A 37 20.89 18.90 5.17
CA LYS A 37 19.62 19.64 5.00
C LYS A 37 18.68 18.99 3.99
N ALA A 38 18.68 17.67 3.88
CA ALA A 38 17.75 16.93 3.03
C ALA A 38 16.30 17.18 3.44
N THR A 39 15.41 17.11 2.49
CA THR A 39 13.96 17.17 2.75
C THR A 39 13.37 15.76 2.85
N PRO A 40 12.28 15.53 3.63
CA PRO A 40 11.63 14.22 3.70
C PRO A 40 11.30 13.66 2.31
N ASN A 41 10.71 14.46 1.42
CA ASN A 41 10.33 14.01 0.07
C ASN A 41 11.55 13.57 -0.79
N GLN A 42 12.71 14.21 -0.62
CA GLN A 42 13.94 13.76 -1.30
C GLN A 42 14.37 12.38 -0.80
N VAL A 43 14.27 12.14 0.50
CA VAL A 43 14.61 10.84 1.09
C VAL A 43 13.64 9.76 0.61
N THR A 44 12.33 10.05 0.57
CA THR A 44 11.32 9.15 -0.01
C THR A 44 11.65 8.79 -1.46
N LEU A 45 12.03 9.77 -2.30
CA LEU A 45 12.41 9.51 -3.69
C LEU A 45 13.68 8.67 -3.83
N ILE A 46 14.66 8.86 -2.95
CA ILE A 46 15.87 8.03 -2.90
C ILE A 46 15.52 6.59 -2.51
N SER A 47 14.71 6.41 -1.45
CA SER A 47 14.19 5.09 -1.06
C SER A 47 13.46 4.42 -2.22
N PHE A 48 12.60 5.19 -2.91
CA PHE A 48 11.85 4.70 -4.07
C PHE A 48 12.76 4.23 -5.20
N ALA A 49 13.77 5.02 -5.58
CA ALA A 49 14.73 4.65 -6.63
C ALA A 49 15.52 3.37 -6.27
N ILE A 50 15.96 3.23 -5.00
CA ILE A 50 16.63 2.03 -4.52
C ILE A 50 15.69 0.83 -4.60
N GLY A 51 14.42 0.98 -4.20
CA GLY A 51 13.43 -0.09 -4.26
C GLY A 51 13.08 -0.53 -5.69
N LEU A 52 12.99 0.40 -6.64
CA LEU A 52 12.82 0.07 -8.07
C LEU A 52 14.05 -0.65 -8.63
N TYR A 53 15.25 -0.25 -8.25
CA TYR A 53 16.46 -0.93 -8.67
C TYR A 53 16.56 -2.34 -8.07
N SER A 54 16.11 -2.52 -6.83
CA SER A 54 15.93 -3.85 -6.23
C SER A 54 14.99 -4.72 -7.08
N ALA A 55 13.82 -4.20 -7.45
CA ALA A 55 12.87 -4.91 -8.31
C ALA A 55 13.48 -5.27 -9.68
N PHE A 56 14.26 -4.36 -10.27
CA PHE A 56 14.99 -4.64 -11.50
C PHE A 56 16.02 -5.78 -11.35
N CYS A 57 16.74 -5.84 -10.23
CA CYS A 57 17.66 -6.96 -9.96
C CYS A 57 16.92 -8.31 -9.95
N PHE A 58 15.74 -8.38 -9.32
CA PHE A 58 14.93 -9.60 -9.31
C PHE A 58 14.50 -10.05 -10.71
N THR A 59 14.33 -9.13 -11.68
CA THR A 59 13.99 -9.52 -13.08
C THR A 59 15.06 -10.34 -13.79
N LYS A 60 16.28 -10.42 -13.25
CA LYS A 60 17.39 -11.15 -13.87
C LYS A 60 17.32 -12.66 -13.63
N GLY A 61 16.65 -13.11 -12.56
CA GLY A 61 16.48 -14.53 -12.21
C GLY A 61 17.74 -15.25 -11.71
N SER A 62 18.93 -14.63 -11.76
CA SER A 62 20.16 -15.25 -11.26
C SER A 62 20.32 -15.05 -9.76
N PHE A 63 20.95 -16.01 -9.06
CA PHE A 63 21.16 -15.95 -7.62
C PHE A 63 21.88 -14.68 -7.15
N SER A 64 22.95 -14.27 -7.85
CA SER A 64 23.71 -13.06 -7.49
C SER A 64 22.86 -11.79 -7.57
N GLN A 65 22.02 -11.68 -8.60
CA GLN A 65 21.12 -10.55 -8.78
C GLN A 65 19.95 -10.60 -7.78
N THR A 66 19.45 -11.79 -7.47
CA THR A 66 18.44 -11.98 -6.41
C THR A 66 18.98 -11.56 -5.05
N LEU A 67 20.22 -11.94 -4.71
CA LEU A 67 20.89 -11.52 -3.48
C LEU A 67 21.07 -9.99 -3.45
N LEU A 68 21.54 -9.39 -4.54
CA LEU A 68 21.68 -7.93 -4.64
C LEU A 68 20.32 -7.24 -4.49
N GLY A 69 19.29 -7.73 -5.17
CA GLY A 69 17.92 -7.23 -5.05
C GLY A 69 17.40 -7.29 -3.61
N ALA A 70 17.63 -8.41 -2.92
CA ALA A 70 17.24 -8.60 -1.53
C ALA A 70 17.94 -7.60 -0.59
N VAL A 71 19.24 -7.39 -0.75
CA VAL A 71 20.01 -6.41 0.03
C VAL A 71 19.50 -4.98 -0.24
N LEU A 72 19.31 -4.62 -1.52
CA LEU A 72 18.80 -3.31 -1.91
C LEU A 72 17.39 -3.05 -1.35
N LEU A 73 16.54 -4.09 -1.30
CA LEU A 73 15.21 -3.96 -0.70
C LEU A 73 15.29 -3.62 0.79
N GLN A 74 16.23 -4.23 1.53
CA GLN A 74 16.47 -3.90 2.93
C GLN A 74 17.05 -2.49 3.11
N ILE A 75 17.94 -2.07 2.23
CA ILE A 75 18.46 -0.69 2.23
C ILE A 75 17.33 0.31 1.95
N SER A 76 16.47 0.01 0.97
CA SER A 76 15.32 0.85 0.63
C SER A 76 14.42 1.10 1.85
N ILE A 77 14.04 0.07 2.62
CA ILE A 77 13.19 0.26 3.79
C ILE A 77 13.89 0.98 4.95
N ILE A 78 15.22 0.82 5.09
CA ILE A 78 15.98 1.60 6.08
C ILE A 78 15.95 3.08 5.72
N VAL A 79 16.18 3.43 4.45
CA VAL A 79 16.11 4.81 3.94
C VAL A 79 14.69 5.36 4.05
N ASP A 80 13.68 4.55 3.80
CA ASP A 80 12.28 4.90 3.96
C ASP A 80 11.95 5.32 5.39
N CYS A 81 12.44 4.60 6.39
CA CYS A 81 12.27 4.99 7.80
C CYS A 81 12.82 6.40 8.10
N VAL A 82 13.82 6.87 7.34
CA VAL A 82 14.47 8.18 7.55
C VAL A 82 13.56 9.34 7.19
N ASP A 83 12.73 9.24 6.17
CA ASP A 83 11.87 10.36 5.73
C ASP A 83 10.84 10.75 6.79
N GLY A 84 10.18 9.76 7.39
CA GLY A 84 9.27 9.97 8.50
C GLY A 84 9.96 10.45 9.78
N GLU A 85 11.18 9.96 10.10
CA GLU A 85 11.97 10.46 11.20
C GLU A 85 12.37 11.91 10.96
N LEU A 86 12.81 12.25 9.75
CA LEU A 86 13.21 13.60 9.34
C LEU A 86 12.00 14.56 9.37
N ALA A 87 10.82 14.13 8.89
CA ALA A 87 9.59 14.91 8.95
C ALA A 87 9.21 15.26 10.40
N ARG A 88 9.27 14.28 11.31
CA ARG A 88 9.00 14.50 12.75
C ARG A 88 10.06 15.37 13.41
N TYR A 89 11.33 15.15 13.09
CA TYR A 89 12.43 15.95 13.62
C TYR A 89 12.34 17.42 13.20
N THR A 90 12.08 17.67 11.91
CA THR A 90 12.00 19.02 11.33
C THR A 90 10.62 19.66 11.49
N ARG A 91 9.60 18.89 11.94
CA ARG A 91 8.19 19.29 11.98
C ARG A 91 7.65 19.75 10.63
N LYS A 92 8.19 19.20 9.53
CA LYS A 92 7.77 19.51 8.16
C LYS A 92 6.88 18.39 7.65
N PHE A 93 5.58 18.58 7.79
CA PHE A 93 4.55 17.67 7.26
C PHE A 93 3.86 18.31 6.07
N SER A 94 3.54 17.49 5.06
CA SER A 94 2.73 17.94 3.92
C SER A 94 1.83 16.84 3.42
N LYS A 95 0.67 17.21 2.88
CA LYS A 95 -0.26 16.25 2.26
C LYS A 95 0.39 15.50 1.10
N LEU A 96 1.18 16.21 0.28
CA LEU A 96 1.94 15.60 -0.80
C LEU A 96 2.97 14.60 -0.28
N GLY A 97 3.70 14.93 0.80
CA GLY A 97 4.68 14.03 1.40
C GLY A 97 4.05 12.75 1.94
N ALA A 98 2.93 12.86 2.64
CA ALA A 98 2.21 11.71 3.16
C ALA A 98 1.61 10.82 2.06
N TRP A 99 1.14 11.42 0.95
CA TRP A 99 0.69 10.68 -0.23
C TRP A 99 1.87 10.00 -0.92
N LEU A 100 2.98 10.72 -1.12
CA LEU A 100 4.18 10.21 -1.80
C LEU A 100 4.75 8.99 -1.06
N ASP A 101 4.98 9.10 0.25
CA ASP A 101 5.43 8.01 1.13
C ASP A 101 4.54 6.78 0.98
N ALA A 102 3.24 6.96 1.19
CA ALA A 102 2.29 5.86 1.15
C ALA A 102 2.18 5.19 -0.23
N VAL A 103 2.23 5.96 -1.33
CA VAL A 103 2.11 5.43 -2.70
C VAL A 103 3.40 4.75 -3.15
N THR A 104 4.57 5.37 -2.89
CA THR A 104 5.86 4.78 -3.28
C THR A 104 6.11 3.44 -2.61
N ASP A 105 5.69 3.26 -1.37
CA ASP A 105 5.76 1.98 -0.67
C ASP A 105 4.99 0.87 -1.38
N ARG A 106 3.78 1.18 -1.85
CA ARG A 106 2.96 0.21 -2.58
C ARG A 106 3.56 -0.10 -3.95
N VAL A 107 4.00 0.93 -4.66
CA VAL A 107 4.66 0.74 -5.96
C VAL A 107 5.91 -0.12 -5.81
N LYS A 108 6.78 0.15 -4.83
CA LYS A 108 7.98 -0.67 -4.56
C LYS A 108 7.62 -2.14 -4.35
N GLU A 109 6.65 -2.42 -3.46
CA GLU A 109 6.23 -3.79 -3.14
C GLU A 109 5.71 -4.54 -4.38
N TYR A 110 4.88 -3.88 -5.21
CA TYR A 110 4.33 -4.51 -6.41
C TYR A 110 5.34 -4.64 -7.54
N MET A 111 6.27 -3.69 -7.68
CA MET A 111 7.39 -3.83 -8.63
C MET A 111 8.33 -4.98 -8.25
N VAL A 112 8.49 -5.28 -6.96
CA VAL A 112 9.24 -6.47 -6.52
C VAL A 112 8.50 -7.76 -6.91
N PHE A 113 7.17 -7.82 -6.77
CA PHE A 113 6.39 -8.98 -7.25
C PHE A 113 6.50 -9.14 -8.77
N LEU A 114 6.41 -8.04 -9.52
CA LEU A 114 6.66 -8.03 -10.95
C LEU A 114 8.06 -8.55 -11.30
N GLY A 115 9.08 -8.03 -10.61
CA GLY A 115 10.47 -8.44 -10.82
C GLY A 115 10.71 -9.92 -10.57
N LEU A 116 10.13 -10.47 -9.51
CA LEU A 116 10.20 -11.89 -9.19
C LEU A 116 9.49 -12.75 -10.26
N ALA A 117 8.32 -12.33 -10.75
CA ALA A 117 7.61 -13.05 -11.80
C ALA A 117 8.38 -13.06 -13.12
N ILE A 118 8.93 -11.91 -13.56
CA ILE A 118 9.78 -11.82 -14.75
C ILE A 118 11.05 -12.68 -14.61
N GLY A 119 11.66 -12.66 -13.41
CA GLY A 119 12.85 -13.46 -13.12
C GLY A 119 12.57 -14.96 -13.18
N ALA A 120 11.42 -15.39 -12.66
CA ALA A 120 10.95 -16.78 -12.71
C ALA A 120 10.66 -17.25 -14.15
N GLU A 121 9.98 -16.41 -14.94
CA GLU A 121 9.68 -16.70 -16.34
C GLU A 121 10.97 -16.99 -17.15
N LYS A 122 12.05 -16.22 -16.90
CA LYS A 122 13.37 -16.47 -17.52
C LYS A 122 13.99 -17.80 -17.10
N SER A 123 13.60 -18.33 -15.96
CA SER A 123 14.04 -19.64 -15.45
C SER A 123 13.07 -20.76 -15.83
N GLY A 124 12.05 -20.48 -16.64
CA GLY A 124 11.05 -21.45 -17.10
C GLY A 124 9.89 -21.69 -16.13
N GLU A 125 9.74 -20.86 -15.10
CA GLU A 125 8.64 -20.96 -14.13
C GLU A 125 7.57 -19.88 -14.41
N ASP A 126 6.30 -20.28 -14.55
CA ASP A 126 5.18 -19.35 -14.67
C ASP A 126 4.62 -18.99 -13.28
N LEU A 127 4.94 -17.79 -12.81
CA LEU A 127 4.50 -17.27 -11.51
C LEU A 127 3.66 -15.98 -11.63
N TRP A 128 3.08 -15.71 -12.79
CA TRP A 128 2.27 -14.52 -13.01
C TRP A 128 0.99 -14.50 -12.15
N VAL A 129 0.27 -15.62 -12.09
CA VAL A 129 -0.93 -15.74 -11.25
C VAL A 129 -0.58 -15.57 -9.77
N PRO A 130 0.42 -16.25 -9.20
CA PRO A 130 0.87 -16.00 -7.84
C PRO A 130 1.23 -14.54 -7.55
N ALA A 131 1.93 -13.86 -8.46
CA ALA A 131 2.31 -12.46 -8.31
C ALA A 131 1.08 -11.53 -8.26
N LEU A 132 0.09 -11.74 -9.14
CA LEU A 132 -1.17 -11.01 -9.18
C LEU A 132 -2.02 -11.27 -7.92
N VAL A 133 -2.09 -12.51 -7.47
CA VAL A 133 -2.79 -12.89 -6.23
C VAL A 133 -2.14 -12.20 -5.03
N MET A 134 -0.81 -12.14 -4.95
CA MET A 134 -0.12 -11.41 -3.87
C MET A 134 -0.43 -9.93 -3.92
N MET A 135 -0.42 -9.30 -5.09
CA MET A 135 -0.81 -7.89 -5.24
C MET A 135 -2.26 -7.67 -4.78
N LEU A 136 -3.20 -8.56 -5.13
CA LEU A 136 -4.60 -8.50 -4.70
C LEU A 136 -4.74 -8.64 -3.17
N ILE A 137 -4.07 -9.61 -2.56
CA ILE A 137 -4.09 -9.82 -1.11
C ILE A 137 -3.59 -8.57 -0.38
N GLN A 138 -2.47 -7.99 -0.82
CA GLN A 138 -1.91 -6.81 -0.19
C GLN A 138 -2.81 -5.57 -0.41
N THR A 139 -3.37 -5.42 -1.60
CA THR A 139 -4.31 -4.34 -1.90
C THR A 139 -5.54 -4.40 -1.00
N PHE A 140 -6.20 -5.55 -0.93
CA PHE A 140 -7.38 -5.76 -0.08
C PHE A 140 -7.06 -5.46 1.38
N ARG A 141 -5.94 -6.00 1.87
CA ARG A 141 -5.49 -5.79 3.23
C ARG A 141 -5.30 -4.30 3.55
N HIS A 142 -4.52 -3.57 2.74
CA HIS A 142 -4.25 -2.16 2.98
C HIS A 142 -5.50 -1.28 2.91
N LEU A 143 -6.34 -1.48 1.90
CA LEU A 143 -7.58 -0.73 1.76
C LEU A 143 -8.49 -0.96 2.97
N SER A 144 -8.60 -2.20 3.44
CA SER A 144 -9.41 -2.52 4.62
C SER A 144 -8.79 -2.01 5.92
N ASP A 145 -7.46 -1.97 6.04
CA ASP A 145 -6.74 -1.43 7.19
C ASP A 145 -7.06 0.06 7.37
N TYR A 146 -6.92 0.84 6.32
CA TYR A 146 -7.21 2.27 6.33
C TYR A 146 -8.70 2.57 6.55
N ASN A 147 -9.58 1.83 5.89
CA ASN A 147 -11.03 2.02 6.07
C ASN A 147 -11.46 1.69 7.50
N PHE A 148 -10.93 0.63 8.10
CA PHE A 148 -11.20 0.29 9.51
C PHE A 148 -10.69 1.36 10.47
N ALA A 149 -9.44 1.82 10.31
CA ALA A 149 -8.88 2.88 11.13
C ALA A 149 -9.70 4.17 11.04
N ARG A 150 -10.12 4.56 9.82
CA ARG A 150 -11.00 5.70 9.60
C ARG A 150 -12.34 5.54 10.33
N THR A 151 -12.96 4.36 10.24
CA THR A 151 -14.24 4.09 10.94
C THR A 151 -14.10 4.23 12.45
N VAL A 152 -13.03 3.68 13.03
CA VAL A 152 -12.75 3.82 14.47
C VAL A 152 -12.55 5.28 14.86
N LYS A 153 -11.79 6.04 14.05
CA LYS A 153 -11.53 7.45 14.28
C LYS A 153 -12.82 8.29 14.24
N LEU A 154 -13.65 8.13 13.21
CA LEU A 154 -14.92 8.83 13.08
C LEU A 154 -15.85 8.54 14.27
N ARG A 155 -15.81 7.33 14.82
CA ARG A 155 -16.58 6.97 16.02
C ARG A 155 -16.03 7.63 17.28
N ALA A 156 -14.71 7.69 17.42
CA ALA A 156 -14.09 8.39 18.55
C ALA A 156 -14.43 9.89 18.51
N GLU A 157 -14.36 10.53 17.35
CA GLU A 157 -14.71 11.94 17.16
C GLU A 157 -16.18 12.23 17.49
N SER A 158 -17.11 11.35 17.10
CA SER A 158 -18.53 11.50 17.40
C SER A 158 -18.85 11.42 18.91
N GLN A 159 -18.02 10.72 19.67
CA GLN A 159 -18.19 10.58 21.13
C GLN A 159 -17.56 11.71 21.93
N PHE A 160 -16.47 12.34 21.43
CA PHE A 160 -15.68 13.29 22.21
C PHE A 160 -15.73 14.75 21.73
N LEU A 161 -16.46 15.09 20.68
CA LEU A 161 -16.63 16.47 20.16
C LEU A 161 -15.32 17.27 19.93
N THR A 162 -14.15 16.65 20.02
CA THR A 162 -12.86 17.31 19.81
C THR A 162 -12.26 16.92 18.46
N PRO A 163 -11.82 17.90 17.63
CA PRO A 163 -11.09 17.60 16.41
C PRO A 163 -9.75 16.97 16.76
N VAL A 164 -9.54 15.72 16.38
CA VAL A 164 -8.25 15.06 16.49
C VAL A 164 -7.41 15.42 15.26
N ASP A 165 -6.17 15.84 15.47
CA ASP A 165 -5.27 16.31 14.41
C ASP A 165 -4.93 15.17 13.43
N TYR A 166 -5.44 15.26 12.20
CA TYR A 166 -5.44 14.20 11.20
C TYR A 166 -4.09 13.88 10.59
N ALA A 167 -3.10 14.77 10.78
CA ALA A 167 -1.82 14.66 10.07
C ALA A 167 -0.79 13.75 10.76
N ALA A 168 -0.99 13.44 12.05
CA ALA A 168 0.07 12.81 12.86
C ALA A 168 0.00 11.28 12.95
N ASP A 169 -1.17 10.62 12.71
CA ASP A 169 -1.39 9.21 13.09
C ASP A 169 -1.96 8.32 11.99
N PHE A 170 -1.63 8.57 10.72
CA PHE A 170 -2.13 7.77 9.60
C PHE A 170 -1.39 6.43 9.39
N ASP A 171 -1.14 5.68 10.45
CA ASP A 171 -0.55 4.33 10.36
C ASP A 171 -1.58 3.18 10.39
N GLY A 172 -2.86 3.47 10.24
CA GLY A 172 -3.90 2.43 10.15
C GLY A 172 -4.12 1.61 11.43
N ILE A 173 -3.40 1.91 12.50
CA ILE A 173 -3.45 1.18 13.76
C ILE A 173 -3.83 2.16 14.87
N VAL A 174 -5.04 1.99 15.39
CA VAL A 174 -5.49 2.74 16.57
C VAL A 174 -4.61 2.35 17.75
N PRO A 175 -3.95 3.31 18.44
CA PRO A 175 -3.21 3.01 19.64
C PRO A 175 -4.17 2.45 20.67
N THR A 176 -4.07 1.21 21.03
CA THR A 176 -4.69 0.69 22.23
C THR A 176 -3.75 1.00 23.38
N GLU A 177 -4.05 2.01 24.16
CA GLU A 177 -3.39 2.38 25.43
C GLU A 177 -3.56 1.31 26.51
N ARG A 178 -3.32 0.06 26.20
CA ARG A 178 -3.21 -0.98 27.19
C ARG A 178 -1.76 -1.35 27.31
N GLU A 179 -1.16 -1.09 28.44
CA GLU A 179 0.12 -1.67 28.80
C GLU A 179 0.14 -3.17 28.46
N PRO A 180 1.15 -3.63 27.73
CA PRO A 180 1.17 -5.01 27.24
C PRO A 180 1.30 -5.98 28.45
N LYS A 181 0.25 -6.74 28.69
CA LYS A 181 0.33 -7.88 29.59
C LYS A 181 1.29 -8.92 28.98
N GLY A 182 2.56 -8.84 29.34
CA GLY A 182 3.63 -9.75 28.91
C GLY A 182 4.33 -9.30 27.62
N ARG A 183 5.61 -9.00 27.72
CA ARG A 183 6.50 -8.53 26.62
C ARG A 183 6.50 -9.46 25.40
N LEU A 184 6.52 -10.77 25.63
CA LEU A 184 6.51 -11.76 24.54
C LEU A 184 5.21 -11.77 23.76
N ARG A 185 4.06 -11.76 24.44
CA ARG A 185 2.73 -11.76 23.80
C ARG A 185 2.50 -10.50 22.97
N TYR A 186 3.01 -9.36 23.42
CA TYR A 186 2.97 -8.10 22.67
C TYR A 186 3.71 -8.22 21.33
N TRP A 187 4.97 -8.69 21.36
CA TRP A 187 5.80 -8.79 20.17
C TRP A 187 5.31 -9.88 19.22
N LEU A 188 4.85 -11.02 19.72
CA LEU A 188 4.20 -12.04 18.90
C LEU A 188 2.96 -11.49 18.18
N GLY A 189 2.14 -10.71 18.88
CA GLY A 189 0.99 -10.03 18.27
C GLY A 189 1.40 -9.05 17.16
N LYS A 190 2.52 -8.33 17.33
CA LYS A 190 3.08 -7.42 16.33
C LYS A 190 3.61 -8.18 15.10
N ILE A 191 4.37 -9.25 15.30
CA ILE A 191 4.90 -10.10 14.22
C ILE A 191 3.75 -10.71 13.41
N ILE A 192 2.72 -11.24 14.09
CA ILE A 192 1.55 -11.85 13.45
C ILE A 192 0.76 -10.83 12.61
N GLN A 193 0.74 -9.55 13.00
CA GLN A 193 0.14 -8.50 12.18
C GLN A 193 0.84 -8.33 10.83
N PHE A 194 2.05 -8.84 10.69
CA PHE A 194 2.83 -8.88 9.46
C PHE A 194 2.97 -7.50 8.81
N PRO A 195 3.51 -6.50 9.55
CA PRO A 195 3.70 -5.15 9.02
C PRO A 195 4.76 -5.11 7.92
N ILE A 196 4.93 -3.95 7.27
CA ILE A 196 5.76 -3.81 6.07
C ILE A 196 7.21 -4.25 6.28
N GLY A 197 7.81 -3.98 7.45
CA GLY A 197 9.18 -4.40 7.78
C GLY A 197 9.35 -5.90 7.73
N GLU A 198 8.48 -6.63 8.41
CA GLU A 198 8.46 -8.09 8.44
C GLU A 198 8.16 -8.69 7.06
N ARG A 199 7.26 -8.08 6.29
CA ARG A 199 6.96 -8.54 4.92
C ARG A 199 8.18 -8.44 4.02
N TRP A 200 8.85 -7.30 4.02
CA TRP A 200 10.04 -7.09 3.17
C TRP A 200 11.22 -7.95 3.60
N LEU A 201 11.35 -8.22 4.92
CA LEU A 201 12.31 -9.20 5.40
C LEU A 201 12.01 -10.60 4.85
N VAL A 202 10.74 -11.03 4.91
CA VAL A 202 10.32 -12.33 4.38
C VAL A 202 10.52 -12.41 2.87
N ILE A 203 10.14 -11.39 2.09
CA ILE A 203 10.37 -11.34 0.65
C ILE A 203 11.86 -11.49 0.35
N SER A 204 12.72 -10.70 1.01
CA SER A 204 14.17 -10.75 0.78
C SER A 204 14.77 -12.10 1.12
N THR A 205 14.44 -12.64 2.29
CA THR A 205 15.01 -13.91 2.76
C THR A 205 14.49 -15.11 1.97
N SER A 206 13.20 -15.18 1.69
CA SER A 206 12.60 -16.27 0.91
C SER A 206 13.09 -16.27 -0.54
N ALA A 207 13.26 -15.09 -1.16
CA ALA A 207 13.80 -14.98 -2.51
C ALA A 207 15.25 -15.49 -2.61
N VAL A 208 16.07 -15.23 -1.59
CA VAL A 208 17.47 -15.73 -1.55
C VAL A 208 17.53 -17.23 -1.28
N ILE A 209 16.67 -17.76 -0.39
CA ILE A 209 16.70 -19.16 0.04
C ILE A 209 16.14 -20.10 -1.03
N GLY A 210 15.01 -19.76 -1.63
CA GLY A 210 14.28 -20.66 -2.53
C GLY A 210 13.68 -19.98 -3.77
N GLY A 211 14.17 -18.78 -4.11
CA GLY A 211 13.74 -18.08 -5.32
C GLY A 211 12.32 -17.53 -5.25
N ALA A 212 11.79 -17.19 -6.42
CA ALA A 212 10.46 -16.60 -6.56
C ALA A 212 9.34 -17.57 -6.15
N SER A 213 9.42 -18.85 -6.55
CA SER A 213 8.46 -19.89 -6.18
C SER A 213 8.28 -20.02 -4.67
N PHE A 214 9.39 -20.08 -3.93
CA PHE A 214 9.33 -20.15 -2.47
C PHE A 214 8.76 -18.88 -1.86
N THR A 215 9.10 -17.72 -2.41
CA THR A 215 8.54 -16.43 -1.97
C THR A 215 7.02 -16.39 -2.15
N PHE A 216 6.53 -16.76 -3.33
CA PHE A 216 5.09 -16.80 -3.62
C PHE A 216 4.33 -17.95 -2.93
N THR A 217 5.03 -18.90 -2.33
CA THR A 217 4.44 -19.90 -1.43
C THR A 217 4.34 -19.39 0.01
N VAL A 218 5.42 -18.85 0.55
CA VAL A 218 5.50 -18.42 1.95
C VAL A 218 4.67 -17.18 2.21
N MET A 219 4.72 -16.19 1.32
CA MET A 219 4.04 -14.90 1.51
C MET A 219 2.52 -15.00 1.64
N PRO A 220 1.77 -15.75 0.78
CA PRO A 220 0.33 -15.92 0.95
C PRO A 220 -0.03 -16.63 2.23
N ILE A 221 0.74 -17.64 2.65
CA ILE A 221 0.49 -18.38 3.90
C ILE A 221 0.59 -17.44 5.10
N LEU A 222 1.66 -16.66 5.20
CA LEU A 222 1.83 -15.69 6.29
C LEU A 222 0.78 -14.58 6.23
N ALA A 223 0.42 -14.12 5.02
CA ALA A 223 -0.64 -13.14 4.84
C ALA A 223 -2.00 -13.69 5.27
N ALA A 224 -2.31 -14.95 4.99
CA ALA A 224 -3.55 -15.62 5.43
C ALA A 224 -3.61 -15.75 6.95
N ILE A 225 -2.53 -16.20 7.60
CA ILE A 225 -2.44 -16.28 9.07
C ILE A 225 -2.66 -14.90 9.70
N SER A 226 -1.98 -13.89 9.16
CA SER A 226 -2.14 -12.50 9.60
C SER A 226 -3.59 -12.02 9.42
N ALA A 227 -4.19 -12.28 8.26
CA ALA A 227 -5.57 -11.90 7.97
C ALA A 227 -6.55 -12.52 8.96
N LEU A 228 -6.46 -13.82 9.24
CA LEU A 228 -7.32 -14.51 10.20
C LEU A 228 -7.30 -13.83 11.58
N VAL A 229 -6.12 -13.52 12.10
CA VAL A 229 -5.97 -12.88 13.41
C VAL A 229 -6.49 -11.44 13.40
N VAL A 230 -6.10 -10.66 12.39
CA VAL A 230 -6.46 -9.23 12.29
C VAL A 230 -7.96 -9.06 12.07
N TYR A 231 -8.54 -9.79 11.11
CA TYR A 231 -9.98 -9.67 10.80
C TYR A 231 -10.87 -10.20 11.92
N ARG A 232 -10.48 -11.30 12.59
CA ARG A 232 -11.19 -11.74 13.80
C ARG A 232 -11.26 -10.61 14.85
N GLY A 233 -10.14 -9.94 15.11
CA GLY A 233 -10.09 -8.82 16.05
C GLY A 233 -10.95 -7.63 15.62
N ARG A 234 -10.95 -7.28 14.32
CA ARG A 234 -11.75 -6.19 13.76
C ARG A 234 -13.25 -6.50 13.78
N ILE A 235 -13.63 -7.71 13.40
CA ILE A 235 -15.02 -8.18 13.45
C ILE A 235 -15.53 -8.11 14.90
N ALA A 236 -14.78 -8.65 15.87
CA ALA A 236 -15.15 -8.60 17.27
C ALA A 236 -15.32 -7.17 17.80
N ARG A 237 -14.45 -6.22 17.38
CA ARG A 237 -14.59 -4.80 17.73
C ARG A 237 -15.81 -4.19 17.05
N THR A 238 -16.02 -4.42 15.76
CA THR A 238 -17.16 -3.88 15.00
C THR A 238 -18.49 -4.33 15.61
N LEU A 239 -18.58 -5.57 16.10
CA LEU A 239 -19.76 -6.10 16.75
C LEU A 239 -20.07 -5.41 18.10
N LYS A 240 -19.06 -4.89 18.78
CA LYS A 240 -19.19 -4.15 20.05
C LYS A 240 -19.42 -2.65 19.89
N MET A 241 -19.18 -2.10 18.68
CA MET A 241 -19.32 -0.68 18.42
C MET A 241 -20.77 -0.29 18.10
N GLU A 242 -21.20 0.90 18.51
CA GLU A 242 -22.48 1.48 18.09
C GLU A 242 -22.50 1.78 16.58
N ARG A 243 -23.69 1.76 15.98
CA ARG A 243 -23.86 2.07 14.57
C ARG A 243 -23.68 3.57 14.34
N LEU A 244 -22.74 3.93 13.45
CA LEU A 244 -22.61 5.29 12.95
C LEU A 244 -23.18 5.40 11.53
N PRO A 245 -23.69 6.59 11.14
CA PRO A 245 -24.01 6.83 9.74
C PRO A 245 -22.72 6.79 8.91
N SER A 246 -22.64 5.81 8.01
CA SER A 246 -21.45 5.46 7.23
C SER A 246 -21.14 6.39 6.04
N ARG A 247 -21.75 7.58 5.99
CA ARG A 247 -21.69 8.51 4.83
C ARG A 247 -20.27 8.81 4.32
N GLY A 248 -19.27 8.90 5.19
CA GLY A 248 -17.91 9.31 4.79
C GLY A 248 -17.08 8.20 4.11
N ILE A 249 -17.29 6.92 4.43
CA ILE A 249 -16.49 5.80 3.90
C ILE A 249 -17.03 5.36 2.53
N LEU A 250 -18.36 5.38 2.36
CA LEU A 250 -19.02 5.02 1.11
C LEU A 250 -18.81 6.01 -0.02
N ILE A 251 -18.59 7.30 0.27
CA ILE A 251 -18.36 8.32 -0.76
C ILE A 251 -17.17 7.96 -1.65
N SER A 252 -16.08 7.43 -1.11
CA SER A 252 -14.91 7.07 -1.92
C SER A 252 -15.13 5.85 -2.83
N ALA A 253 -16.00 4.93 -2.43
CA ALA A 253 -16.39 3.79 -3.26
C ALA A 253 -17.44 4.19 -4.31
N GLN A 254 -18.38 5.05 -3.95
CA GLN A 254 -19.42 5.55 -4.85
C GLN A 254 -18.88 6.42 -5.98
N GLN A 255 -17.74 7.11 -5.77
CA GLN A 255 -17.11 7.93 -6.82
C GLN A 255 -16.47 7.11 -7.94
N ASP A 256 -16.31 5.81 -7.78
CA ASP A 256 -15.65 4.92 -8.73
C ASP A 256 -16.60 3.86 -9.33
N SER A 257 -17.88 3.87 -8.98
CA SER A 257 -18.91 2.98 -9.51
C SER A 257 -20.18 3.74 -9.85
N LEU A 258 -20.77 3.44 -11.02
CA LEU A 258 -22.04 4.02 -11.49
C LEU A 258 -23.26 3.30 -10.88
N ILE A 259 -23.18 1.99 -10.75
CA ILE A 259 -24.31 1.11 -10.41
C ILE A 259 -24.35 0.83 -8.91
N LEU A 260 -23.18 0.69 -8.27
CA LEU A 260 -23.09 0.25 -6.88
C LEU A 260 -23.30 1.41 -5.88
N LYS A 261 -24.50 1.92 -5.80
CA LYS A 261 -24.98 2.74 -4.68
C LYS A 261 -25.31 1.91 -3.44
N LEU A 262 -24.89 0.66 -3.39
CA LEU A 262 -25.34 -0.35 -2.45
C LEU A 262 -24.59 -0.28 -1.10
N ASN A 263 -25.35 -0.06 -0.04
CA ASN A 263 -24.98 -0.34 1.34
C ASN A 263 -25.05 -1.85 1.61
N PHE A 264 -24.08 -2.62 1.11
CA PHE A 264 -24.15 -4.08 1.20
C PHE A 264 -24.17 -4.59 2.63
N ILE A 265 -23.46 -3.93 3.54
CA ILE A 265 -23.32 -4.44 4.90
C ILE A 265 -23.30 -3.26 5.88
N LYS A 266 -24.48 -2.79 6.30
CA LYS A 266 -24.68 -1.63 7.20
C LYS A 266 -23.78 -1.63 8.46
N ARG A 267 -23.33 -2.78 8.92
CA ARG A 267 -22.52 -2.93 10.14
C ARG A 267 -21.01 -2.99 9.85
N PHE A 268 -20.61 -3.41 8.64
CA PHE A 268 -19.23 -3.57 8.21
C PHE A 268 -18.89 -2.62 7.07
N ASP A 269 -19.33 -1.37 7.17
CA ASP A 269 -19.16 -0.34 6.13
C ASP A 269 -17.70 -0.14 5.72
N TRP A 270 -16.77 -0.33 6.66
CA TRP A 270 -15.35 -0.25 6.40
C TRP A 270 -14.83 -1.32 5.43
N LEU A 271 -15.53 -2.44 5.33
CA LEU A 271 -15.13 -3.55 4.45
C LEU A 271 -15.65 -3.38 3.02
N THR A 272 -16.80 -2.73 2.85
CA THR A 272 -17.50 -2.58 1.56
C THR A 272 -16.61 -1.99 0.45
N PRO A 273 -15.87 -0.86 0.63
CA PRO A 273 -15.03 -0.32 -0.43
C PRO A 273 -13.90 -1.26 -0.84
N SER A 274 -13.33 -1.97 0.13
CA SER A 274 -12.23 -2.91 -0.14
C SER A 274 -12.71 -4.16 -0.86
N LEU A 275 -13.91 -4.67 -0.51
CA LEU A 275 -14.52 -5.81 -1.19
C LEU A 275 -14.87 -5.48 -2.65
N LEU A 276 -15.45 -4.32 -2.94
CA LEU A 276 -15.79 -3.93 -4.31
C LEU A 276 -14.56 -3.91 -5.21
N ARG A 277 -13.45 -3.35 -4.72
CA ARG A 277 -12.19 -3.29 -5.46
C ARG A 277 -11.53 -4.66 -5.61
N ALA A 278 -11.65 -5.50 -4.58
CA ALA A 278 -11.19 -6.89 -4.67
C ALA A 278 -12.01 -7.69 -5.68
N ILE A 279 -13.33 -7.52 -5.72
CA ILE A 279 -14.20 -8.17 -6.70
C ILE A 279 -13.84 -7.72 -8.13
N GLU A 280 -13.64 -6.42 -8.36
CA GLU A 280 -13.17 -5.92 -9.66
C GLU A 280 -11.87 -6.62 -10.08
N THR A 281 -10.86 -6.61 -9.20
CA THR A 281 -9.55 -7.20 -9.50
C THR A 281 -9.62 -8.72 -9.70
N LEU A 282 -10.46 -9.42 -8.92
CA LEU A 282 -10.71 -10.87 -9.08
C LEU A 282 -11.40 -11.20 -10.41
N LEU A 283 -12.38 -10.39 -10.81
CA LEU A 283 -13.06 -10.58 -12.10
C LEU A 283 -12.10 -10.35 -13.26
N LEU A 284 -11.26 -9.32 -13.20
CA LEU A 284 -10.22 -9.07 -14.21
C LEU A 284 -9.21 -10.21 -14.27
N LEU A 285 -8.74 -10.68 -13.12
CA LEU A 285 -7.84 -11.81 -13.06
C LEU A 285 -8.47 -13.06 -13.68
N TRP A 286 -9.73 -13.34 -13.35
CA TRP A 286 -10.48 -14.46 -13.91
C TRP A 286 -10.63 -14.33 -15.43
N ILE A 287 -11.01 -13.16 -15.97
CA ILE A 287 -11.11 -12.88 -17.40
C ILE A 287 -9.78 -13.17 -18.11
N PHE A 288 -8.66 -12.69 -17.56
CA PHE A 288 -7.35 -12.90 -18.17
C PHE A 288 -6.87 -14.36 -18.08
N ILE A 289 -7.22 -15.09 -17.02
CA ILE A 289 -6.90 -16.52 -16.89
C ILE A 289 -7.62 -17.34 -17.95
N ILE A 290 -8.93 -17.17 -18.14
CA ILE A 290 -9.72 -17.96 -19.11
C ILE A 290 -9.35 -17.65 -20.56
N ASN A 291 -8.78 -16.47 -20.84
CA ASN A 291 -8.30 -16.09 -22.17
C ASN A 291 -6.78 -16.32 -22.36
N GLU A 292 -6.12 -16.98 -21.40
CA GLU A 292 -4.68 -17.29 -21.46
C GLU A 292 -3.77 -16.05 -21.67
N GLN A 293 -4.23 -14.89 -21.19
CA GLN A 293 -3.56 -13.60 -21.39
C GLN A 293 -2.82 -13.10 -20.12
N ILE A 294 -2.39 -14.01 -19.26
CA ILE A 294 -1.65 -13.66 -18.06
C ILE A 294 -0.16 -13.46 -18.39
N ASN A 295 0.31 -12.21 -18.29
CA ASN A 295 1.68 -11.82 -18.62
C ASN A 295 2.04 -10.45 -18.00
N THR A 296 3.17 -9.89 -18.35
CA THR A 296 3.63 -8.57 -17.91
C THR A 296 2.60 -7.45 -18.21
N VAL A 297 1.94 -7.49 -19.37
CA VAL A 297 0.99 -6.42 -19.77
C VAL A 297 -0.22 -6.43 -18.86
N THR A 298 -0.81 -7.60 -18.61
CA THR A 298 -1.97 -7.75 -17.72
C THR A 298 -1.61 -7.42 -16.28
N PHE A 299 -0.39 -7.73 -15.84
CA PHE A 299 0.11 -7.28 -14.54
C PHE A 299 0.13 -5.75 -14.45
N ILE A 300 0.64 -5.05 -15.46
CA ILE A 300 0.68 -3.58 -15.51
C ILE A 300 -0.74 -2.99 -15.52
N ILE A 301 -1.68 -3.57 -16.25
CA ILE A 301 -3.09 -3.12 -16.25
C ILE A 301 -3.67 -3.19 -14.84
N ILE A 302 -3.59 -4.35 -14.21
CA ILE A 302 -4.13 -4.54 -12.85
C ILE A 302 -3.40 -3.64 -11.85
N PHE A 303 -2.08 -3.51 -11.95
CA PHE A 303 -1.29 -2.62 -11.13
C PHE A 303 -1.74 -1.15 -11.24
N THR A 304 -1.99 -0.63 -12.44
CA THR A 304 -2.45 0.75 -12.64
C THR A 304 -3.85 1.01 -12.07
N ILE A 305 -4.75 0.02 -12.18
CA ILE A 305 -6.07 0.06 -11.56
C ILE A 305 -5.94 0.05 -10.03
N VAL A 306 -5.10 -0.80 -9.48
CA VAL A 306 -4.81 -0.85 -8.04
C VAL A 306 -4.20 0.46 -7.54
N PHE A 307 -3.26 1.04 -8.29
CA PHE A 307 -2.71 2.36 -7.99
C PHE A 307 -3.83 3.43 -7.92
N HIS A 308 -4.74 3.42 -8.88
CA HIS A 308 -5.91 4.30 -8.89
C HIS A 308 -6.80 4.12 -7.64
N HIS A 309 -6.98 2.90 -7.16
CA HIS A 309 -7.70 2.64 -5.92
C HIS A 309 -7.00 3.23 -4.70
N TYR A 310 -5.68 3.16 -4.63
CA TYR A 310 -4.91 3.81 -3.57
C TYR A 310 -4.98 5.32 -3.65
N ASP A 311 -4.85 5.91 -4.84
CA ASP A 311 -4.98 7.35 -5.02
C ASP A 311 -6.34 7.86 -4.55
N ASN A 312 -7.42 7.17 -4.90
CA ASN A 312 -8.76 7.49 -4.44
C ASN A 312 -8.89 7.41 -2.91
N LEU A 313 -8.30 6.38 -2.29
CA LEU A 313 -8.27 6.24 -0.85
C LEU A 313 -7.54 7.42 -0.19
N TYR A 314 -6.30 7.72 -0.63
CA TYR A 314 -5.49 8.78 -0.02
C TYR A 314 -6.08 10.16 -0.22
N ARG A 315 -6.70 10.46 -1.37
CA ARG A 315 -7.48 11.70 -1.56
C ARG A 315 -8.60 11.81 -0.55
N SER A 316 -9.35 10.73 -0.38
CA SER A 316 -10.44 10.68 0.62
C SER A 316 -9.95 10.87 2.06
N LEU A 317 -8.80 10.31 2.42
CA LEU A 317 -8.21 10.44 3.75
C LEU A 317 -7.72 11.87 4.04
N GLN A 318 -7.27 12.58 3.02
CA GLN A 318 -6.77 13.95 3.14
C GLN A 318 -7.84 15.02 2.80
N ASN A 319 -9.10 14.62 2.63
CA ASN A 319 -10.20 15.48 2.20
C ASN A 319 -9.92 16.26 0.90
N GLU A 320 -9.11 15.66 0.00
CA GLU A 320 -8.86 16.20 -1.34
C GLU A 320 -9.94 15.73 -2.32
N LYS A 321 -10.47 16.65 -3.12
CA LYS A 321 -11.49 16.32 -4.12
C LYS A 321 -10.83 15.69 -5.35
N LYS A 322 -11.34 14.54 -5.79
CA LYS A 322 -10.98 13.94 -7.07
C LYS A 322 -11.72 14.69 -8.19
N PRO A 323 -11.05 15.09 -9.27
CA PRO A 323 -11.74 15.64 -10.43
C PRO A 323 -12.68 14.61 -11.07
N VAL A 324 -13.91 15.03 -11.43
CA VAL A 324 -14.91 14.15 -12.02
C VAL A 324 -14.43 13.54 -13.33
N TRP A 325 -13.72 14.32 -14.16
CA TRP A 325 -13.19 13.85 -15.43
C TRP A 325 -12.24 12.66 -15.28
N LEU A 326 -11.47 12.56 -14.18
CA LEU A 326 -10.57 11.42 -13.93
C LEU A 326 -11.36 10.12 -13.66
N SER A 327 -12.53 10.22 -13.05
CA SER A 327 -13.42 9.06 -12.90
C SER A 327 -14.07 8.66 -14.22
N CYS A 328 -14.49 9.65 -15.03
CA CYS A 328 -15.10 9.40 -16.33
C CYS A 328 -14.10 8.77 -17.31
N LEU A 329 -12.91 9.34 -17.45
CA LEU A 329 -11.84 8.77 -18.28
C LEU A 329 -11.32 7.44 -17.71
N GLY A 330 -11.33 7.28 -16.40
CA GLY A 330 -11.02 6.00 -15.73
C GLY A 330 -12.10 4.93 -15.89
N LEU A 331 -13.19 5.23 -16.60
CA LEU A 331 -14.28 4.33 -16.99
C LEU A 331 -15.08 3.72 -15.83
N PHE A 332 -14.88 4.18 -14.62
CA PHE A 332 -15.44 3.54 -13.43
C PHE A 332 -15.14 2.03 -13.37
N ILE A 333 -15.58 1.34 -12.34
CA ILE A 333 -15.37 -0.12 -12.19
C ILE A 333 -16.07 -0.87 -13.35
N GLU A 334 -17.30 -0.52 -13.64
CA GLU A 334 -18.14 -1.20 -14.62
C GLU A 334 -17.58 -1.05 -16.04
N GLY A 335 -17.14 0.16 -16.42
CA GLY A 335 -16.58 0.41 -17.74
C GLY A 335 -15.21 -0.24 -17.93
N ARG A 336 -14.38 -0.32 -16.87
CA ARG A 336 -13.10 -1.06 -16.94
C ARG A 336 -13.32 -2.55 -17.14
N LEU A 337 -14.26 -3.16 -16.39
CA LEU A 337 -14.61 -4.56 -16.54
C LEU A 337 -15.16 -4.86 -17.95
N LEU A 338 -16.03 -3.99 -18.46
CA LEU A 338 -16.58 -4.13 -19.80
C LEU A 338 -15.50 -3.99 -20.89
N LEU A 339 -14.69 -2.91 -20.84
CA LEU A 339 -13.62 -2.68 -21.81
C LEU A 339 -12.62 -3.84 -21.85
N LEU A 340 -12.12 -4.23 -20.67
CA LEU A 340 -11.11 -5.27 -20.56
C LEU A 340 -11.68 -6.66 -20.88
N GLY A 341 -12.96 -6.91 -20.57
CA GLY A 341 -13.66 -8.10 -20.99
C GLY A 341 -13.76 -8.18 -22.53
N ILE A 342 -14.29 -7.15 -23.18
CA ILE A 342 -14.38 -7.09 -24.65
C ILE A 342 -12.98 -7.24 -25.28
N ALA A 343 -11.96 -6.56 -24.74
CA ALA A 343 -10.62 -6.62 -25.27
C ALA A 343 -9.97 -8.00 -25.13
N ALA A 344 -10.21 -8.68 -24.00
CA ALA A 344 -9.66 -10.02 -23.75
C ALA A 344 -10.35 -11.08 -24.65
N PHE A 345 -11.68 -11.08 -24.72
CA PHE A 345 -12.41 -12.02 -25.59
C PHE A 345 -12.27 -11.70 -27.09
N GLY A 346 -12.02 -10.43 -27.44
CA GLY A 346 -11.76 -9.99 -28.80
C GLY A 346 -10.30 -10.10 -29.24
N GLU A 347 -9.43 -10.64 -28.38
CA GLU A 347 -7.98 -10.80 -28.64
C GLU A 347 -7.27 -9.48 -29.01
N TRP A 348 -7.72 -8.36 -28.41
CA TRP A 348 -7.14 -7.05 -28.67
C TRP A 348 -5.71 -6.94 -28.10
N ASN A 349 -4.89 -6.10 -28.72
CA ASN A 349 -3.59 -5.79 -28.15
C ASN A 349 -3.73 -4.96 -26.87
N LEU A 350 -3.67 -5.66 -25.73
CA LEU A 350 -3.83 -5.07 -24.40
C LEU A 350 -2.76 -4.02 -24.05
N SER A 351 -1.64 -3.96 -24.79
CA SER A 351 -0.58 -2.97 -24.55
C SER A 351 -1.08 -1.53 -24.69
N TYR A 352 -1.99 -1.25 -25.62
CA TYR A 352 -2.57 0.09 -25.76
C TYR A 352 -3.40 0.48 -24.55
N ILE A 353 -4.16 -0.45 -24.02
CA ILE A 353 -4.98 -0.24 -22.79
C ILE A 353 -4.07 -0.06 -21.58
N ALA A 354 -2.98 -0.83 -21.49
CA ALA A 354 -1.99 -0.68 -20.41
C ALA A 354 -1.35 0.71 -20.44
N TRP A 355 -0.94 1.21 -21.62
CA TRP A 355 -0.41 2.56 -21.76
C TRP A 355 -1.45 3.64 -21.42
N TYR A 356 -2.70 3.46 -21.87
CA TYR A 356 -3.79 4.38 -21.55
C TYR A 356 -3.97 4.52 -20.03
N PHE A 357 -4.10 3.42 -19.29
CA PHE A 357 -4.27 3.47 -17.84
C PHE A 357 -3.00 3.93 -17.11
N ALA A 358 -1.81 3.57 -17.61
CA ALA A 358 -0.57 4.05 -17.02
C ALA A 358 -0.45 5.58 -17.13
N LEU A 359 -0.69 6.16 -18.29
CA LEU A 359 -0.69 7.61 -18.49
C LEU A 359 -1.77 8.29 -17.66
N LEU A 360 -2.99 7.74 -17.66
CA LEU A 360 -4.12 8.32 -16.95
C LEU A 360 -3.91 8.24 -15.42
N PHE A 361 -3.61 7.07 -14.87
CA PHE A 361 -3.61 6.87 -13.43
C PHE A 361 -2.27 7.20 -12.77
N LEU A 362 -1.15 6.84 -13.38
CA LEU A 362 0.15 7.12 -12.79
C LEU A 362 0.60 8.56 -13.03
N LEU A 363 0.59 9.00 -14.29
CA LEU A 363 1.13 10.31 -14.65
C LEU A 363 0.19 11.45 -14.26
N THR A 364 -1.08 11.41 -14.71
CA THR A 364 -1.99 12.55 -14.49
C THR A 364 -2.35 12.71 -13.03
N SER A 365 -2.54 11.61 -12.28
CA SER A 365 -2.84 11.68 -10.85
C SER A 365 -1.66 12.24 -10.06
N SER A 366 -0.45 11.79 -10.36
CA SER A 366 0.77 12.29 -9.72
C SER A 366 1.00 13.79 -10.01
N LEU A 367 0.78 14.22 -11.26
CA LEU A 367 0.87 15.63 -11.63
C LEU A 367 -0.14 16.49 -10.86
N GLN A 368 -1.37 16.01 -10.70
CA GLN A 368 -2.40 16.73 -9.95
C GLN A 368 -2.01 16.93 -8.48
N TRP A 369 -1.41 15.94 -7.84
CA TRP A 369 -0.91 16.07 -6.47
C TRP A 369 0.17 17.16 -6.37
N VAL A 370 1.09 17.20 -7.31
CA VAL A 370 2.14 18.22 -7.36
C VAL A 370 1.55 19.62 -7.58
N LEU A 371 0.60 19.75 -8.51
CA LEU A 371 -0.04 21.02 -8.83
C LEU A 371 -0.90 21.55 -7.67
N SER A 372 -1.70 20.68 -7.03
CA SER A 372 -2.51 21.04 -5.86
C SER A 372 -1.64 21.48 -4.68
N HIS A 373 -0.50 20.82 -4.48
CA HIS A 373 0.45 21.21 -3.44
C HIS A 373 1.07 22.60 -3.70
N ARG A 374 1.41 22.91 -4.96
CA ARG A 374 1.94 24.23 -5.33
C ARG A 374 0.90 25.33 -5.12
N ALA A 375 -0.34 25.10 -5.53
CA ALA A 375 -1.43 26.07 -5.36
C ALA A 375 -1.71 26.38 -3.86
N ASN A 376 -1.61 25.39 -2.99
CA ASN A 376 -1.81 25.55 -1.54
C ASN A 376 -0.62 26.23 -0.82
N LYS A 377 0.56 26.33 -1.45
CA LYS A 377 1.71 27.09 -0.90
C LYS A 377 1.65 28.58 -1.22
N VAL A 378 0.89 28.95 -2.24
CA VAL A 378 0.77 30.36 -2.72
C VAL A 378 -0.37 31.09 -2.00
N ARG A 379 -1.25 30.36 -1.31
CA ARG A 379 -2.28 30.92 -0.41
C ARG A 379 -1.81 30.87 1.04
#